data_4caf6a5c64b12c16211dbaf87e9dc1b5
#
_entry.id   4caf6a5c64b12c16211dbaf87e9dc1b5
#
_cell.length_a   1.000
_cell.length_b   1.000
_cell.length_c   1.000
_cell.angle_alpha   90.00
_cell.angle_beta   90.00
_cell.angle_gamma   90.00
#
_symmetry.space_group_name_H-M   'P 1'
#
loop_
_entity.id
_entity.type
_entity.pdbx_description
1 polymer ?
#
loop_
_entity_poly.entity_id
_entity_poly.type
_entity_poly.pdbx_seq_one_letter_code
_entity_poly.pdbx_strand_id
1 'polypeptide(L)'
;IEKKTTAGKSSRRGFWAVIVVIVVLIPLTIGISWYLGDRKYYIASVLIMIYSMIPFFLSFERRKPQPRELMTLAVMCAIAVVSRAIFIAVPHFKPMGAVVMITAMAFGPQAGFMTGALSMLISDIIFGQGPWTPWQMFSFGMIGFASGLMAKAGILSEKRPVVNAVIGFLMILCFAGPILDTS
;
A
#
# COMPACT_ATOMS: atom_id res chain seq x y z
N ILE A 1 -31.32 -15.78 -15.99
CA ILE A 1 -30.96 -14.67 -16.93
C ILE A 1 -30.61 -13.38 -16.17
N GLU A 2 -30.82 -13.32 -14.85
CA GLU A 2 -30.72 -12.08 -14.04
C GLU A 2 -29.33 -11.80 -13.42
N LYS A 3 -28.34 -12.64 -13.63
CA LYS A 3 -27.00 -12.54 -13.00
C LYS A 3 -25.96 -11.69 -13.76
N LYS A 4 -26.30 -11.22 -14.97
CA LYS A 4 -25.36 -10.48 -15.84
C LYS A 4 -25.36 -8.96 -15.68
N THR A 5 -26.41 -8.39 -15.08
CA THR A 5 -26.60 -6.93 -15.01
C THR A 5 -25.93 -6.28 -13.79
N THR A 6 -25.65 -7.03 -12.73
CA THR A 6 -25.05 -6.50 -11.50
C THR A 6 -23.53 -6.35 -11.56
N ALA A 7 -22.84 -7.15 -12.38
CA ALA A 7 -21.37 -7.08 -12.53
C ALA A 7 -20.90 -5.79 -13.22
N GLY A 8 -21.66 -5.28 -14.19
CA GLY A 8 -21.32 -4.05 -14.93
C GLY A 8 -21.45 -2.77 -14.09
N LYS A 9 -22.41 -2.74 -13.16
CA LYS A 9 -22.69 -1.57 -12.33
C LYS A 9 -21.67 -1.37 -11.20
N SER A 10 -21.12 -2.46 -10.69
CA SER A 10 -20.07 -2.46 -9.66
C SER A 10 -18.71 -2.01 -10.21
N SER A 11 -18.36 -2.42 -11.42
CA SER A 11 -17.12 -1.99 -12.10
C SER A 11 -17.12 -0.49 -12.40
N ARG A 12 -18.24 0.06 -12.85
CA ARG A 12 -18.40 1.50 -13.15
C ARG A 12 -18.24 2.36 -11.88
N ARG A 13 -18.80 1.96 -10.75
CA ARG A 13 -18.71 2.75 -9.50
C ARG A 13 -17.27 2.92 -9.02
N GLY A 14 -16.40 1.90 -9.19
CA GLY A 14 -15.00 2.02 -8.82
C GLY A 14 -14.18 2.88 -9.74
N PHE A 15 -14.45 2.78 -11.01
CA PHE A 15 -13.85 3.63 -12.01
C PHE A 15 -14.22 5.11 -11.74
N TRP A 16 -15.49 5.40 -11.46
CA TRP A 16 -15.92 6.74 -11.08
C TRP A 16 -15.32 7.23 -9.76
N ALA A 17 -15.18 6.36 -8.75
CA ALA A 17 -14.51 6.73 -7.50
C ALA A 17 -13.04 7.14 -7.71
N VAL A 18 -12.31 6.40 -8.55
CA VAL A 18 -10.93 6.77 -8.93
C VAL A 18 -10.89 8.10 -9.68
N ILE A 19 -11.80 8.31 -10.63
CA ILE A 19 -11.89 9.57 -11.37
C ILE A 19 -12.19 10.73 -10.43
N VAL A 20 -13.15 10.59 -9.53
CA VAL A 20 -13.49 11.64 -8.55
C VAL A 20 -12.30 11.97 -7.66
N VAL A 21 -11.56 10.97 -7.18
CA VAL A 21 -10.35 11.21 -6.38
C VAL A 21 -9.30 11.99 -7.19
N ILE A 22 -8.99 11.54 -8.41
CA ILE A 22 -7.91 12.13 -9.21
C ILE A 22 -8.32 13.50 -9.76
N VAL A 23 -9.53 13.64 -10.29
CA VAL A 23 -9.96 14.84 -11.04
C VAL A 23 -10.55 15.92 -10.15
N VAL A 24 -11.14 15.54 -9.02
CA VAL A 24 -11.85 16.50 -8.15
C VAL A 24 -11.10 16.72 -6.83
N LEU A 25 -10.83 15.65 -6.07
CA LEU A 25 -10.27 15.81 -4.72
C LEU A 25 -8.82 16.28 -4.74
N ILE A 26 -7.98 15.75 -5.61
CA ILE A 26 -6.57 16.14 -5.65
C ILE A 26 -6.40 17.60 -6.12
N PRO A 27 -6.98 18.05 -7.25
CA PRO A 27 -6.89 19.45 -7.65
C PRO A 27 -7.55 20.43 -6.67
N LEU A 28 -8.65 20.03 -6.03
CA LEU A 28 -9.32 20.85 -5.02
C LEU A 28 -8.42 21.07 -3.80
N THR A 29 -7.74 20.02 -3.30
CA THR A 29 -6.81 20.15 -2.16
C THR A 29 -5.59 20.99 -2.50
N ILE A 30 -5.06 20.88 -3.72
CA ILE A 30 -3.96 21.72 -4.19
C ILE A 30 -4.41 23.18 -4.28
N GLY A 31 -5.59 23.44 -4.86
CA GLY A 31 -6.14 24.81 -4.99
C GLY A 31 -6.41 25.46 -3.63
N ILE A 32 -7.00 24.73 -2.68
CA ILE A 32 -7.22 25.21 -1.31
C ILE A 32 -5.88 25.47 -0.60
N SER A 33 -4.90 24.58 -0.79
CA SER A 33 -3.57 24.75 -0.20
C SER A 33 -2.88 26.02 -0.70
N TRP A 34 -2.99 26.30 -1.99
CA TRP A 34 -2.44 27.52 -2.59
C TRP A 34 -3.11 28.79 -2.04
N TYR A 35 -4.44 28.76 -1.87
CA TYR A 35 -5.19 29.89 -1.33
C TYR A 35 -4.89 30.18 0.16
N LEU A 36 -4.54 29.16 0.94
CA LEU A 36 -4.33 29.23 2.38
C LEU A 36 -2.87 29.55 2.81
N GLY A 37 -1.92 29.64 1.87
CA GLY A 37 -0.52 30.03 2.08
C GLY A 37 0.41 28.89 2.56
N ASP A 38 1.71 29.16 2.54
CA ASP A 38 2.83 28.20 2.59
C ASP A 38 2.85 27.17 3.74
N ARG A 39 2.27 27.46 4.89
CA ARG A 39 2.31 26.54 6.04
C ARG A 39 1.40 25.32 5.93
N LYS A 40 0.56 25.22 4.91
CA LYS A 40 -0.47 24.18 4.78
C LYS A 40 -0.20 23.15 3.69
N TYR A 41 0.87 23.28 2.93
CA TYR A 41 1.28 22.28 1.93
C TYR A 41 1.44 20.88 2.52
N TYR A 42 1.89 20.82 3.75
CA TYR A 42 2.05 19.56 4.46
C TYR A 42 0.71 18.83 4.68
N ILE A 43 -0.32 19.56 5.12
CA ILE A 43 -1.68 19.00 5.31
C ILE A 43 -2.24 18.55 3.97
N ALA A 44 -2.07 19.35 2.92
CA ALA A 44 -2.52 18.97 1.58
C ALA A 44 -1.84 17.71 1.07
N SER A 45 -0.53 17.56 1.27
CA SER A 45 0.19 16.37 0.85
C SER A 45 -0.28 15.10 1.56
N VAL A 46 -0.54 15.19 2.88
CA VAL A 46 -1.10 14.08 3.67
C VAL A 46 -2.50 13.70 3.18
N LEU A 47 -3.36 14.69 2.91
CA LEU A 47 -4.71 14.44 2.38
C LEU A 47 -4.67 13.79 0.99
N ILE A 48 -3.82 14.28 0.09
CA ILE A 48 -3.63 13.69 -1.25
C ILE A 48 -3.20 12.23 -1.11
N MET A 49 -2.29 11.93 -0.19
CA MET A 49 -1.81 10.56 0.05
C MET A 49 -2.94 9.65 0.53
N ILE A 50 -3.74 10.10 1.51
CA ILE A 50 -4.90 9.35 2.02
C ILE A 50 -5.90 9.10 0.88
N TYR A 51 -6.21 10.13 0.08
CA TYR A 51 -7.14 9.97 -1.04
C TYR A 51 -6.62 8.98 -2.09
N SER A 52 -5.31 8.97 -2.37
CA SER A 52 -4.73 8.03 -3.32
C SER A 52 -4.79 6.57 -2.86
N MET A 53 -4.93 6.31 -1.55
CA MET A 53 -5.10 4.97 -1.00
C MET A 53 -6.53 4.43 -1.15
N ILE A 54 -7.55 5.31 -1.18
CA ILE A 54 -8.96 4.92 -1.25
C ILE A 54 -9.26 3.94 -2.40
N PRO A 55 -8.80 4.16 -3.65
CA PRO A 55 -9.06 3.24 -4.75
C PRO A 55 -8.54 1.82 -4.49
N PHE A 56 -7.42 1.68 -3.79
CA PHE A 56 -6.85 0.37 -3.47
C PHE A 56 -7.69 -0.38 -2.43
N PHE A 57 -8.15 0.31 -1.38
CA PHE A 57 -9.06 -0.25 -0.38
C PHE A 57 -10.38 -0.68 -1.01
N LEU A 58 -10.99 0.18 -1.83
CA LEU A 58 -12.21 -0.14 -2.55
C LEU A 58 -12.04 -1.30 -3.54
N SER A 59 -10.88 -1.40 -4.19
CA SER A 59 -10.57 -2.50 -5.11
C SER A 59 -10.44 -3.83 -4.36
N PHE A 60 -9.85 -3.82 -3.18
CA PHE A 60 -9.75 -5.01 -2.32
C PHE A 60 -11.12 -5.46 -1.82
N GLU A 61 -11.94 -4.56 -1.27
CA GLU A 61 -13.28 -4.84 -0.77
C GLU A 61 -14.17 -5.46 -1.86
N ARG A 62 -14.07 -4.95 -3.09
CA ARG A 62 -14.84 -5.48 -4.25
C ARG A 62 -14.50 -6.90 -4.62
N ARG A 63 -13.27 -7.32 -4.36
CA ARG A 63 -12.82 -8.68 -4.62
C ARG A 63 -13.56 -9.70 -3.75
N LYS A 64 -14.27 -9.24 -2.67
CA LYS A 64 -14.97 -10.07 -1.69
C LYS A 64 -14.05 -11.20 -1.19
N PRO A 65 -12.95 -10.85 -0.51
CA PRO A 65 -12.01 -11.84 -0.02
C PRO A 65 -12.73 -12.83 0.91
N GLN A 66 -12.34 -14.09 0.83
CA GLN A 66 -12.89 -15.10 1.73
C GLN A 66 -12.40 -14.85 3.18
N PRO A 67 -13.18 -15.23 4.22
CA PRO A 67 -12.76 -15.07 5.61
C PRO A 67 -11.39 -15.68 5.91
N ARG A 68 -11.06 -16.80 5.27
CA ARG A 68 -9.74 -17.45 5.39
C ARG A 68 -8.61 -16.56 4.84
N GLU A 69 -8.83 -15.88 3.73
CA GLU A 69 -7.88 -14.92 3.15
C GLU A 69 -7.63 -13.76 4.12
N LEU A 70 -8.69 -13.21 4.69
CA LEU A 70 -8.59 -12.12 5.68
C LEU A 70 -7.81 -12.54 6.93
N MET A 71 -8.06 -13.74 7.45
CA MET A 71 -7.30 -14.28 8.59
C MET A 71 -5.80 -14.41 8.24
N THR A 72 -5.49 -14.93 7.06
CA THR A 72 -4.08 -15.08 6.63
C THR A 72 -3.42 -13.72 6.46
N LEU A 73 -4.12 -12.74 5.86
CA LEU A 73 -3.59 -11.37 5.72
C LEU A 73 -3.34 -10.72 7.09
N ALA A 74 -4.23 -10.92 8.07
CA ALA A 74 -4.03 -10.41 9.42
C ALA A 74 -2.80 -11.03 10.09
N VAL A 75 -2.57 -12.33 9.93
CA VAL A 75 -1.37 -13.01 10.43
C VAL A 75 -0.11 -12.48 9.73
N MET A 76 -0.14 -12.28 8.40
CA MET A 76 0.99 -11.73 7.66
C MET A 76 1.28 -10.28 8.08
N CYS A 77 0.26 -9.48 8.36
CA CYS A 77 0.45 -8.15 8.95
C CYS A 77 1.13 -8.23 10.32
N ALA A 78 0.70 -9.13 11.18
CA ALA A 78 1.32 -9.32 12.49
C ALA A 78 2.79 -9.73 12.37
N ILE A 79 3.11 -10.68 11.49
CA ILE A 79 4.49 -11.11 11.22
C ILE A 79 5.33 -9.92 10.68
N ALA A 80 4.77 -9.11 9.80
CA ALA A 80 5.44 -7.93 9.26
C ALA A 80 5.78 -6.91 10.37
N VAL A 81 4.84 -6.64 11.28
CA VAL A 81 5.05 -5.73 12.42
C VAL A 81 6.08 -6.29 13.39
N VAL A 82 5.97 -7.57 13.75
CA VAL A 82 6.93 -8.25 14.64
C VAL A 82 8.33 -8.26 14.03
N SER A 83 8.44 -8.50 12.72
CA SER A 83 9.74 -8.46 12.04
C SER A 83 10.41 -7.09 12.14
N ARG A 84 9.65 -6.00 12.06
CA ARG A 84 10.17 -4.63 12.28
C ARG A 84 10.60 -4.44 13.74
N ALA A 85 9.83 -4.96 14.69
CA ALA A 85 10.13 -4.86 16.12
C ALA A 85 11.45 -5.54 16.50
N ILE A 86 11.67 -6.76 15.98
CA ILE A 86 12.89 -7.53 16.25
C ILE A 86 14.14 -6.81 15.72
N PHE A 87 14.05 -6.20 14.54
CA PHE A 87 15.17 -5.54 13.88
C PHE A 87 15.24 -4.03 14.12
N ILE A 88 14.55 -3.52 15.13
CA ILE A 88 14.54 -2.07 15.45
C ILE A 88 15.93 -1.53 15.77
N ALA A 89 16.79 -2.37 16.36
CA ALA A 89 18.17 -2.02 16.71
C ALA A 89 19.13 -2.02 15.51
N VAL A 90 18.70 -2.54 14.34
CA VAL A 90 19.52 -2.61 13.13
C VAL A 90 19.10 -1.48 12.18
N PRO A 91 19.90 -0.40 12.07
CA PRO A 91 19.55 0.71 11.20
C PRO A 91 19.43 0.24 9.75
N HIS A 92 18.46 0.79 9.03
CA HIS A 92 18.18 0.52 7.61
C HIS A 92 17.77 -0.91 7.22
N PHE A 93 17.75 -1.87 8.16
CA PHE A 93 17.30 -3.23 7.87
C PHE A 93 15.85 -3.43 8.33
N LYS A 94 14.91 -3.39 7.39
CA LYS A 94 13.46 -3.56 7.65
C LYS A 94 12.91 -4.74 6.86
N PRO A 95 12.93 -5.97 7.41
CA PRO A 95 12.47 -7.18 6.70
C PRO A 95 10.97 -7.21 6.43
N MET A 96 10.21 -6.27 7.01
CA MET A 96 8.78 -6.05 6.78
C MET A 96 8.43 -6.02 5.28
N GLY A 97 9.26 -5.38 4.43
CA GLY A 97 9.06 -5.32 2.98
C GLY A 97 9.04 -6.72 2.34
N ALA A 98 9.91 -7.63 2.79
CA ALA A 98 9.94 -9.00 2.29
C ALA A 98 8.64 -9.76 2.61
N VAL A 99 8.10 -9.60 3.82
CA VAL A 99 6.82 -10.21 4.22
C VAL A 99 5.68 -9.69 3.35
N VAL A 100 5.64 -8.38 3.09
CA VAL A 100 4.65 -7.74 2.22
C VAL A 100 4.74 -8.28 0.79
N MET A 101 5.96 -8.44 0.26
CA MET A 101 6.18 -9.01 -1.08
C MET A 101 5.71 -10.46 -1.18
N ILE A 102 6.04 -11.31 -0.21
CA ILE A 102 5.61 -12.71 -0.16
C ILE A 102 4.07 -12.78 -0.14
N THR A 103 3.43 -11.95 0.67
CA THR A 103 1.97 -11.87 0.72
C THR A 103 1.38 -11.45 -0.61
N ALA A 104 2.00 -10.48 -1.27
CA ALA A 104 1.57 -10.00 -2.60
C ALA A 104 1.72 -11.07 -3.69
N MET A 105 2.77 -11.89 -3.63
CA MET A 105 2.98 -13.01 -4.55
C MET A 105 1.92 -14.11 -4.35
N ALA A 106 1.55 -14.39 -3.10
CA ALA A 106 0.58 -15.44 -2.77
C ALA A 106 -0.87 -15.03 -3.04
N PHE A 107 -1.27 -13.81 -2.65
CA PHE A 107 -2.67 -13.36 -2.66
C PHE A 107 -2.97 -12.28 -3.71
N GLY A 108 -1.95 -11.79 -4.40
CA GLY A 108 -2.07 -10.81 -5.47
C GLY A 108 -1.90 -9.35 -5.03
N PRO A 109 -1.90 -8.42 -6.01
CA PRO A 109 -1.48 -7.04 -5.78
C PRO A 109 -2.35 -6.26 -4.80
N GLN A 110 -3.67 -6.46 -4.81
CA GLN A 110 -4.56 -5.76 -3.88
C GLN A 110 -4.32 -6.20 -2.42
N ALA A 111 -4.14 -7.51 -2.20
CA ALA A 111 -3.82 -8.06 -0.89
C ALA A 111 -2.45 -7.58 -0.41
N GLY A 112 -1.45 -7.54 -1.31
CA GLY A 112 -0.13 -6.99 -1.02
C GLY A 112 -0.18 -5.52 -0.60
N PHE A 113 -0.96 -4.69 -1.32
CA PHE A 113 -1.17 -3.29 -0.94
C PHE A 113 -1.77 -3.17 0.47
N MET A 114 -2.84 -3.92 0.74
CA MET A 114 -3.51 -3.91 2.05
C MET A 114 -2.57 -4.31 3.17
N THR A 115 -1.83 -5.42 2.99
CA THR A 115 -0.87 -5.89 3.99
C THR A 115 0.21 -4.85 4.25
N GLY A 116 0.79 -4.24 3.21
CA GLY A 116 1.82 -3.22 3.34
C GLY A 116 1.31 -1.98 4.08
N ALA A 117 0.17 -1.44 3.68
CA ALA A 117 -0.42 -0.25 4.27
C ALA A 117 -0.85 -0.47 5.74
N LEU A 118 -1.54 -1.58 6.02
CA LEU A 118 -2.02 -1.88 7.37
C LEU A 118 -0.88 -2.25 8.33
N SER A 119 0.10 -3.03 7.87
CA SER A 119 1.27 -3.36 8.69
C SER A 119 2.04 -2.10 9.09
N MET A 120 2.15 -1.14 8.16
CA MET A 120 2.83 0.12 8.46
C MET A 120 2.03 0.97 9.45
N LEU A 121 0.71 1.07 9.27
CA LEU A 121 -0.16 1.76 10.21
C LEU A 121 -0.05 1.19 11.62
N ILE A 122 -0.21 -0.13 11.77
CA ILE A 122 -0.13 -0.81 13.07
C ILE A 122 1.25 -0.61 13.70
N SER A 123 2.29 -0.74 12.89
CA SER A 123 3.66 -0.53 13.34
C SER A 123 3.88 0.90 13.87
N ASP A 124 3.39 1.90 13.15
CA ASP A 124 3.54 3.30 13.56
C ASP A 124 2.71 3.64 14.81
N ILE A 125 1.56 2.99 15.01
CA ILE A 125 0.82 3.10 16.28
C ILE A 125 1.65 2.63 17.46
N ILE A 126 2.44 1.55 17.28
CA ILE A 126 3.27 0.96 18.34
C ILE A 126 4.56 1.74 18.56
N PHE A 127 5.24 2.15 17.48
CA PHE A 127 6.58 2.76 17.54
C PHE A 127 6.59 4.28 17.49
N GLY A 128 5.45 4.90 17.30
CA GLY A 128 5.26 6.34 17.23
C GLY A 128 4.69 6.79 15.89
N GLN A 129 3.55 7.44 15.97
CA GLN A 129 2.90 8.06 14.82
C GLN A 129 3.46 9.45 14.56
N GLY A 130 3.49 9.80 13.29
CA GLY A 130 3.86 11.13 12.86
C GLY A 130 3.22 11.47 11.52
N PRO A 131 3.48 12.69 11.07
CA PRO A 131 2.98 13.15 9.78
C PRO A 131 3.53 12.36 8.59
N TRP A 132 4.57 11.58 8.78
CA TRP A 132 5.14 10.65 7.80
C TRP A 132 4.35 9.35 7.64
N THR A 133 3.48 8.97 8.60
CA THR A 133 2.72 7.72 8.58
C THR A 133 1.96 7.49 7.27
N PRO A 134 1.17 8.43 6.70
CA PRO A 134 0.48 8.20 5.43
C PRO A 134 1.43 7.92 4.26
N TRP A 135 2.59 8.57 4.23
CA TRP A 135 3.62 8.37 3.21
C TRP A 135 4.21 6.96 3.29
N GLN A 136 4.51 6.51 4.51
CA GLN A 136 5.03 5.17 4.75
C GLN A 136 4.00 4.10 4.41
N MET A 137 2.74 4.28 4.80
CA MET A 137 1.64 3.39 4.43
C MET A 137 1.51 3.24 2.92
N PHE A 138 1.52 4.36 2.20
CA PHE A 138 1.42 4.35 0.75
C PHE A 138 2.63 3.68 0.10
N SER A 139 3.84 3.98 0.54
CA SER A 139 5.07 3.39 -0.01
C SER A 139 5.12 1.88 0.18
N PHE A 140 4.85 1.38 1.38
CA PHE A 140 4.80 -0.07 1.64
C PHE A 140 3.62 -0.75 0.94
N GLY A 141 2.47 -0.06 0.83
CA GLY A 141 1.35 -0.52 0.02
C GLY A 141 1.73 -0.64 -1.46
N MET A 142 2.43 0.35 -2.02
CA MET A 142 2.90 0.31 -3.41
C MET A 142 3.96 -0.77 -3.66
N ILE A 143 4.85 -1.01 -2.72
CA ILE A 143 5.78 -2.15 -2.78
C ILE A 143 5.00 -3.45 -2.91
N GLY A 144 3.99 -3.67 -2.05
CA GLY A 144 3.13 -4.85 -2.11
C GLY A 144 2.35 -4.94 -3.42
N PHE A 145 1.76 -3.83 -3.88
CA PHE A 145 1.00 -3.79 -5.13
C PHE A 145 1.87 -4.13 -6.35
N ALA A 146 3.01 -3.46 -6.47
CA ALA A 146 3.94 -3.66 -7.58
C ALA A 146 4.52 -5.08 -7.59
N SER A 147 4.88 -5.63 -6.41
CA SER A 147 5.34 -7.01 -6.27
C SER A 147 4.30 -8.02 -6.75
N GLY A 148 3.03 -7.80 -6.39
CA GLY A 148 1.93 -8.65 -6.84
C GLY A 148 1.66 -8.55 -8.34
N LEU A 149 1.84 -7.38 -8.96
CA LEU A 149 1.77 -7.23 -10.42
C LEU A 149 2.93 -7.96 -11.11
N MET A 150 4.15 -7.82 -10.60
CA MET A 150 5.33 -8.49 -11.15
C MET A 150 5.22 -10.01 -11.00
N ALA A 151 4.64 -10.50 -9.92
CA ALA A 151 4.34 -11.93 -9.74
C ALA A 151 3.33 -12.42 -10.79
N LYS A 152 2.26 -11.66 -11.04
CA LYS A 152 1.29 -11.98 -12.12
C LYS A 152 1.91 -11.94 -13.52
N ALA A 153 2.88 -11.05 -13.74
CA ALA A 153 3.61 -10.97 -15.00
C ALA A 153 4.67 -12.09 -15.16
N GLY A 154 4.86 -12.95 -14.14
CA GLY A 154 5.85 -14.03 -14.16
C GLY A 154 7.30 -13.58 -13.94
N ILE A 155 7.52 -12.31 -13.60
CA ILE A 155 8.84 -11.75 -13.31
C ILE A 155 9.32 -12.23 -11.94
N LEU A 156 8.45 -12.13 -10.92
CA LEU A 156 8.66 -12.72 -9.61
C LEU A 156 8.12 -14.15 -9.60
N SER A 157 8.99 -15.12 -9.28
CA SER A 157 8.63 -16.54 -9.24
C SER A 157 9.33 -17.22 -8.08
N GLU A 158 8.67 -18.17 -7.43
CA GLU A 158 9.27 -19.01 -6.38
C GLU A 158 10.55 -19.72 -6.84
N LYS A 159 10.69 -19.97 -8.15
CA LYS A 159 11.84 -20.65 -8.73
C LYS A 159 13.10 -19.78 -8.85
N ARG A 160 13.01 -18.46 -8.59
CA ARG A 160 14.10 -17.50 -8.79
C ARG A 160 14.33 -16.63 -7.54
N PRO A 161 14.78 -17.20 -6.42
CA PRO A 161 14.88 -16.47 -5.16
C PRO A 161 15.85 -15.28 -5.22
N VAL A 162 16.97 -15.42 -5.96
CA VAL A 162 17.95 -14.33 -6.11
C VAL A 162 17.36 -13.14 -6.88
N VAL A 163 16.62 -13.39 -7.96
CA VAL A 163 15.96 -12.34 -8.74
C VAL A 163 14.91 -11.63 -7.88
N ASN A 164 14.13 -12.37 -7.12
CA ASN A 164 13.15 -11.81 -6.20
C ASN A 164 13.80 -10.93 -5.13
N ALA A 165 14.94 -11.36 -4.57
CA ALA A 165 15.69 -10.59 -3.58
C ALA A 165 16.23 -9.28 -4.16
N VAL A 166 16.81 -9.31 -5.36
CA VAL A 166 17.34 -8.12 -6.04
C VAL A 166 16.22 -7.13 -6.37
N ILE A 167 15.11 -7.63 -6.95
CA ILE A 167 13.95 -6.80 -7.25
C ILE A 167 13.37 -6.19 -5.97
N GLY A 168 13.23 -6.98 -4.91
CA GLY A 168 12.74 -6.51 -3.61
C GLY A 168 13.62 -5.41 -3.03
N PHE A 169 14.93 -5.59 -3.09
CA PHE A 169 15.88 -4.58 -2.63
C PHE A 169 15.77 -3.28 -3.44
N LEU A 170 15.68 -3.37 -4.77
CA LEU A 170 15.49 -2.20 -5.64
C LEU A 170 14.16 -1.49 -5.37
N MET A 171 13.09 -2.24 -5.14
CA MET A 171 11.78 -1.65 -4.82
C MET A 171 11.80 -0.93 -3.47
N ILE A 172 12.44 -1.51 -2.47
CA ILE A 172 12.61 -0.86 -1.16
C ILE A 172 13.44 0.40 -1.30
N LEU A 173 14.52 0.39 -2.07
CA LEU A 173 15.32 1.58 -2.35
C LEU A 173 14.51 2.67 -3.08
N CYS A 174 13.72 2.31 -4.09
CA CYS A 174 12.94 3.28 -4.87
C CYS A 174 11.79 3.90 -4.09
N PHE A 175 11.05 3.09 -3.31
CA PHE A 175 9.82 3.56 -2.66
C PHE A 175 10.01 3.96 -1.20
N ALA A 176 10.87 3.26 -0.48
CA ALA A 176 11.09 3.52 0.94
C ALA A 176 12.34 4.37 1.20
N GLY A 177 13.36 4.33 0.33
CA GLY A 177 14.59 5.11 0.47
C GLY A 177 14.35 6.60 0.66
N PRO A 178 13.64 7.29 -0.24
CA PRO A 178 13.38 8.73 -0.13
C PRO A 178 12.59 9.14 1.12
N ILE A 179 11.84 8.20 1.71
CA ILE A 179 10.97 8.46 2.87
C ILE A 179 11.69 8.13 4.19
N LEU A 180 12.60 7.16 4.16
CA LEU A 180 13.38 6.76 5.32
C LEU A 180 14.52 7.72 5.64
N ASP A 181 14.99 8.47 4.64
CA ASP A 181 16.06 9.47 4.79
C ASP A 181 15.55 10.82 5.33
N THR A 182 14.24 10.99 5.43
CA THR A 182 13.59 12.21 5.93
C THR A 182 13.02 12.08 7.35
N SER A 183 13.27 10.94 8.03
CA SER A 183 12.72 10.68 9.37
C SER A 183 13.83 10.46 10.45
#